data_208db396df981a57f59dec01f561ee7f
#
_entry.id   208db396df981a57f59dec01f561ee7f
#
_cell.length_a   1.000
_cell.length_b   1.000
_cell.length_c   1.000
_cell.angle_alpha   90.00
_cell.angle_beta   90.00
_cell.angle_gamma   90.00
#
_symmetry.space_group_name_H-M   'P 1'
#
loop_
_entity.id
_entity.type
_entity.pdbx_description
1 polymer ?
#
loop_
_entity_poly.entity_id
_entity_poly.type
_entity_poly.pdbx_seq_one_letter_code
_entity_poly.pdbx_strand_id
1 'polypeptide(L)'
;MGARHEEIADGLRRAIDREEYAVGALLPGETDLAAHYGVSRGTIRQAIAALTAEGLIGSRQGARRVVLASRRSQSFAELRSFAQWARAMGREATGRVVAQEYRPATTEDAVRLHLREGTPVLHVLRVRGLDGEPVLLERTVYADWISPAVETIEPDCPSVTQRLLDDTGLVFAYGEHVIDAVAAGARDSELLGVRRTSPLLRVRRVTTTREGRPVEWSDDRYRSDAVSFSVHNSIGNNALARKTAD
;
A
#
# COMPACT_ATOMS: atom_id res chain seq x y z
N MET A 1 5.71 19.29 -21.93
CA MET A 1 7.07 19.45 -21.35
C MET A 1 6.92 19.52 -19.86
N GLY A 2 7.35 18.49 -19.11
CA GLY A 2 7.36 18.52 -17.66
C GLY A 2 8.27 19.64 -17.14
N ALA A 3 7.93 20.21 -15.99
CA ALA A 3 8.78 21.26 -15.41
C ALA A 3 10.14 20.66 -15.04
N ARG A 4 11.22 21.41 -15.20
CA ARG A 4 12.61 20.94 -14.97
C ARG A 4 12.82 20.31 -13.59
N HIS A 5 12.09 20.76 -12.57
CA HIS A 5 12.15 20.18 -11.23
C HIS A 5 11.52 18.79 -11.15
N GLU A 6 10.53 18.46 -12.00
CA GLU A 6 9.92 17.13 -12.07
C GLU A 6 10.89 16.09 -12.65
N GLU A 7 11.65 16.48 -13.70
CA GLU A 7 12.70 15.62 -14.28
C GLU A 7 13.79 15.28 -13.24
N ILE A 8 14.15 16.27 -12.40
CA ILE A 8 15.14 16.08 -11.33
C ILE A 8 14.56 15.21 -10.21
N ALA A 9 13.31 15.45 -9.81
CA ALA A 9 12.63 14.60 -8.84
C ALA A 9 12.58 13.14 -9.31
N ASP A 10 12.27 12.91 -10.59
CA ASP A 10 12.31 11.57 -11.20
C ASP A 10 13.71 10.95 -11.22
N GLY A 11 14.74 11.76 -11.48
CA GLY A 11 16.14 11.34 -11.42
C GLY A 11 16.53 10.87 -10.01
N LEU A 12 16.22 11.68 -9.01
CA LEU A 12 16.49 11.36 -7.60
C LEU A 12 15.69 10.15 -7.12
N ARG A 13 14.41 9.98 -7.54
CA ARG A 13 13.61 8.78 -7.24
C ARG A 13 14.31 7.54 -7.75
N ARG A 14 14.75 7.54 -9.01
CA ARG A 14 15.48 6.41 -9.60
C ARG A 14 16.78 6.10 -8.87
N ALA A 15 17.53 7.12 -8.43
CA ALA A 15 18.75 6.94 -7.65
C ALA A 15 18.48 6.31 -6.28
N ILE A 16 17.41 6.74 -5.60
CA ILE A 16 16.94 6.13 -4.34
C ILE A 16 16.49 4.67 -4.57
N ASP A 17 15.72 4.42 -5.61
CA ASP A 17 15.22 3.08 -5.94
C ASP A 17 16.34 2.10 -6.33
N ARG A 18 17.47 2.61 -6.88
CA ARG A 18 18.68 1.81 -7.18
C ARG A 18 19.63 1.68 -5.99
N GLU A 19 19.25 2.24 -4.84
CA GLU A 19 20.08 2.27 -3.62
C GLU A 19 21.38 3.09 -3.78
N GLU A 20 21.50 3.93 -4.81
CA GLU A 20 22.59 4.91 -4.90
C GLU A 20 22.53 5.87 -3.70
N TYR A 21 21.32 6.14 -3.21
CA TYR A 21 21.03 6.75 -1.91
C TYR A 21 20.16 5.79 -1.09
N ALA A 22 20.78 4.97 -0.27
CA ALA A 22 20.09 4.00 0.55
C ALA A 22 19.16 4.67 1.60
N VAL A 23 18.12 3.97 2.04
CA VAL A 23 17.25 4.43 3.14
C VAL A 23 18.10 4.69 4.39
N GLY A 24 17.92 5.84 5.00
CA GLY A 24 18.74 6.33 6.11
C GLY A 24 19.98 7.12 5.70
N ALA A 25 20.39 7.10 4.42
CA ALA A 25 21.50 7.89 3.93
C ALA A 25 21.14 9.38 3.81
N LEU A 26 22.15 10.22 3.91
CA LEU A 26 22.01 11.65 3.67
C LEU A 26 22.14 11.93 2.17
N LEU A 27 21.23 12.75 1.63
CA LEU A 27 21.38 13.28 0.29
C LEU A 27 22.48 14.33 0.25
N PRO A 28 23.16 14.51 -0.92
CA PRO A 28 24.05 15.63 -1.16
C PRO A 28 23.34 16.96 -0.88
N GLY A 29 24.12 17.99 -0.55
CA GLY A 29 23.59 19.32 -0.28
C GLY A 29 22.89 19.92 -1.52
N GLU A 30 21.95 20.86 -1.29
CA GLU A 30 21.25 21.54 -2.40
C GLU A 30 22.22 22.18 -3.40
N THR A 31 23.37 22.64 -2.93
CA THR A 31 24.42 23.24 -3.78
C THR A 31 25.09 22.19 -4.66
N ASP A 32 25.41 21.03 -4.09
CA ASP A 32 26.05 19.92 -4.79
C ASP A 32 25.12 19.32 -5.84
N LEU A 33 23.85 19.14 -5.47
CA LEU A 33 22.80 18.69 -6.39
C LEU A 33 22.58 19.72 -7.52
N ALA A 34 22.58 21.01 -7.22
CA ALA A 34 22.44 22.06 -8.22
C ALA A 34 23.57 22.01 -9.24
N ALA A 35 24.80 21.81 -8.76
CA ALA A 35 25.99 21.66 -9.64
C ALA A 35 25.88 20.35 -10.46
N HIS A 36 25.49 19.21 -9.84
CA HIS A 36 25.38 17.93 -10.52
C HIS A 36 24.34 17.94 -11.65
N TYR A 37 23.18 18.57 -11.41
CA TYR A 37 22.10 18.64 -12.41
C TYR A 37 22.17 19.86 -13.33
N GLY A 38 23.12 20.77 -13.11
CA GLY A 38 23.26 21.99 -13.91
C GLY A 38 22.07 22.94 -13.82
N VAL A 39 21.49 23.11 -12.64
CA VAL A 39 20.28 23.92 -12.40
C VAL A 39 20.42 24.84 -11.20
N SER A 40 19.44 25.74 -11.01
CA SER A 40 19.41 26.62 -9.84
C SER A 40 19.10 25.85 -8.55
N ARG A 41 19.57 26.36 -7.40
CA ARG A 41 19.18 25.81 -6.07
C ARG A 41 17.67 25.85 -5.82
N GLY A 42 16.98 26.85 -6.42
CA GLY A 42 15.51 26.93 -6.35
C GLY A 42 14.82 25.74 -7.01
N THR A 43 15.32 25.30 -8.18
CA THR A 43 14.83 24.13 -8.90
C THR A 43 15.06 22.84 -8.10
N ILE A 44 16.22 22.70 -7.45
CA ILE A 44 16.52 21.57 -6.55
C ILE A 44 15.57 21.57 -5.35
N ARG A 45 15.30 22.74 -4.73
CA ARG A 45 14.34 22.82 -3.60
C ARG A 45 12.93 22.38 -3.98
N GLN A 46 12.48 22.73 -5.20
CA GLN A 46 11.18 22.28 -5.70
C GLN A 46 11.16 20.76 -5.90
N ALA A 47 12.20 20.17 -6.48
CA ALA A 47 12.33 18.72 -6.62
C ALA A 47 12.35 18.00 -5.25
N ILE A 48 13.15 18.53 -4.31
CA ILE A 48 13.20 18.00 -2.93
C ILE A 48 11.84 18.15 -2.22
N ALA A 49 11.14 19.27 -2.41
CA ALA A 49 9.82 19.45 -1.82
C ALA A 49 8.80 18.43 -2.34
N ALA A 50 8.84 18.12 -3.65
CA ALA A 50 8.03 17.05 -4.23
C ALA A 50 8.33 15.69 -3.58
N LEU A 51 9.61 15.31 -3.48
CA LEU A 51 10.03 14.06 -2.84
C LEU A 51 9.73 14.01 -1.33
N THR A 52 9.73 15.18 -0.68
CA THR A 52 9.34 15.27 0.74
C THR A 52 7.83 15.10 0.91
N ALA A 53 7.02 15.67 0.02
CA ALA A 53 5.57 15.48 -0.01
C ALA A 53 5.21 14.01 -0.30
N GLU A 54 6.04 13.29 -1.05
CA GLU A 54 5.92 11.86 -1.32
C GLU A 54 6.42 10.98 -0.15
N GLY A 55 6.99 11.57 0.92
CA GLY A 55 7.55 10.83 2.04
C GLY A 55 8.88 10.09 1.75
N LEU A 56 9.49 10.30 0.58
CA LEU A 56 10.77 9.68 0.22
C LEU A 56 11.96 10.33 0.92
N ILE A 57 11.86 11.61 1.24
CA ILE A 57 12.91 12.42 1.86
C ILE A 57 12.36 13.19 3.05
N GLY A 58 13.15 13.29 4.12
CA GLY A 58 12.84 14.09 5.30
C GLY A 58 13.98 14.99 5.73
N SER A 59 13.71 15.85 6.73
CA SER A 59 14.75 16.66 7.38
C SER A 59 15.22 15.98 8.66
N ARG A 60 16.53 15.89 8.85
CA ARG A 60 17.13 15.58 10.15
C ARG A 60 17.69 16.89 10.72
N GLN A 61 17.73 17.03 12.07
CA GLN A 61 18.24 18.24 12.72
C GLN A 61 19.48 18.81 12.02
N GLY A 62 19.44 20.09 11.61
CA GLY A 62 20.58 20.78 10.98
C GLY A 62 20.57 20.84 9.45
N ALA A 63 19.40 20.86 8.79
CA ALA A 63 19.23 21.14 7.34
C ALA A 63 19.69 20.04 6.36
N ARG A 64 20.18 18.88 6.79
CA ARG A 64 20.52 17.80 5.87
C ARG A 64 19.29 16.93 5.59
N ARG A 65 19.10 16.58 4.31
CA ARG A 65 18.01 15.72 3.84
C ARG A 65 18.41 14.27 3.97
N VAL A 66 17.52 13.44 4.54
CA VAL A 66 17.72 11.99 4.69
C VAL A 66 16.70 11.27 3.83
N VAL A 67 17.12 10.17 3.20
CA VAL A 67 16.22 9.25 2.51
C VAL A 67 15.43 8.49 3.55
N LEU A 68 14.09 8.64 3.55
CA LEU A 68 13.19 8.00 4.52
C LEU A 68 12.63 6.67 3.98
N ALA A 69 12.39 6.60 2.68
CA ALA A 69 11.84 5.44 2.02
C ALA A 69 12.38 5.33 0.59
N SER A 70 12.38 4.14 0.02
CA SER A 70 12.45 3.92 -1.42
C SER A 70 11.07 3.48 -1.91
N ARG A 71 10.80 3.56 -3.21
CA ARG A 71 9.57 2.99 -3.79
C ARG A 71 9.47 1.47 -3.61
N ARG A 72 10.58 0.82 -3.28
CA ARG A 72 10.64 -0.60 -2.93
C ARG A 72 10.06 -0.90 -1.54
N SER A 73 9.99 0.09 -0.65
CA SER A 73 9.29 -0.03 0.62
C SER A 73 7.93 0.66 0.53
N GLN A 74 6.86 -0.07 0.75
CA GLN A 74 5.53 0.54 0.85
C GLN A 74 5.49 1.43 2.10
N SER A 75 5.37 2.74 1.90
CA SER A 75 5.04 3.65 2.99
C SER A 75 3.56 3.49 3.33
N PHE A 76 3.23 3.28 4.62
CA PHE A 76 1.82 3.32 5.08
C PHE A 76 1.17 4.71 4.93
N ALA A 77 1.94 5.73 4.62
CA ALA A 77 1.42 7.05 4.28
C ALA A 77 0.74 7.11 2.90
N GLU A 78 0.92 6.09 2.06
CA GLU A 78 0.30 5.99 0.73
C GLU A 78 -0.56 4.75 0.62
N LEU A 79 -1.83 4.92 0.29
CA LEU A 79 -2.77 3.84 -0.03
C LEU A 79 -2.50 3.31 -1.44
N ARG A 80 -1.37 2.63 -1.62
CA ARG A 80 -1.06 1.96 -2.89
C ARG A 80 -1.70 0.58 -2.93
N SER A 81 -2.30 0.24 -4.06
CA SER A 81 -2.73 -1.14 -4.28
C SER A 81 -1.51 -2.06 -4.39
N PHE A 82 -1.70 -3.36 -4.11
CA PHE A 82 -0.65 -4.37 -4.27
C PHE A 82 -0.02 -4.33 -5.68
N ALA A 83 -0.82 -4.13 -6.74
CA ALA A 83 -0.32 -4.03 -8.11
C ALA A 83 0.55 -2.78 -8.34
N GLN A 84 0.17 -1.63 -7.77
CA GLN A 84 0.98 -0.41 -7.84
C GLN A 84 2.31 -0.58 -7.09
N TRP A 85 2.28 -1.23 -5.92
CA TRP A 85 3.48 -1.55 -5.15
C TRP A 85 4.42 -2.51 -5.92
N ALA A 86 3.90 -3.62 -6.47
CA ALA A 86 4.69 -4.56 -7.27
C ALA A 86 5.33 -3.87 -8.49
N ARG A 87 4.56 -3.07 -9.23
CA ARG A 87 5.05 -2.30 -10.37
C ARG A 87 6.16 -1.31 -9.98
N ALA A 88 6.05 -0.67 -8.82
CA ALA A 88 7.08 0.23 -8.32
C ALA A 88 8.42 -0.49 -8.03
N MET A 89 8.35 -1.80 -7.72
CA MET A 89 9.53 -2.67 -7.57
C MET A 89 10.01 -3.30 -8.89
N GLY A 90 9.37 -2.99 -10.02
CA GLY A 90 9.67 -3.63 -11.30
C GLY A 90 9.26 -5.11 -11.36
N ARG A 91 8.30 -5.54 -10.51
CA ARG A 91 7.79 -6.91 -10.47
C ARG A 91 6.39 -6.99 -11.07
N GLU A 92 6.05 -8.15 -11.61
CA GLU A 92 4.73 -8.43 -12.14
C GLU A 92 3.79 -8.85 -10.99
N ALA A 93 2.67 -8.12 -10.86
CA ALA A 93 1.60 -8.47 -9.93
C ALA A 93 0.57 -9.33 -10.63
N THR A 94 0.25 -10.47 -10.04
CA THR A 94 -0.87 -11.31 -10.47
C THR A 94 -2.00 -11.27 -9.43
N GLY A 95 -3.22 -11.58 -9.86
CA GLY A 95 -4.38 -11.67 -8.99
C GLY A 95 -5.39 -12.66 -9.56
N ARG A 96 -5.93 -13.53 -8.71
CA ARG A 96 -6.94 -14.51 -9.12
C ARG A 96 -8.00 -14.61 -8.01
N VAL A 97 -9.26 -14.43 -8.38
CA VAL A 97 -10.40 -14.70 -7.49
C VAL A 97 -10.51 -16.21 -7.27
N VAL A 98 -10.55 -16.62 -6.01
CA VAL A 98 -10.75 -18.00 -5.58
C VAL A 98 -12.21 -18.26 -5.23
N ALA A 99 -12.86 -17.28 -4.61
CA ALA A 99 -14.27 -17.32 -4.26
C ALA A 99 -14.83 -15.88 -4.25
N GLN A 100 -16.05 -15.74 -4.70
CA GLN A 100 -16.81 -14.49 -4.67
C GLN A 100 -18.27 -14.83 -4.40
N GLU A 101 -18.83 -14.29 -3.32
CA GLU A 101 -20.21 -14.61 -2.94
C GLU A 101 -20.82 -13.50 -2.07
N TYR A 102 -22.11 -13.30 -2.21
CA TYR A 102 -22.89 -12.49 -1.27
C TYR A 102 -23.19 -13.28 -0.01
N ARG A 103 -22.95 -12.64 1.14
CA ARG A 103 -23.32 -13.17 2.45
C ARG A 103 -24.00 -12.10 3.28
N PRO A 104 -24.86 -12.47 4.23
CA PRO A 104 -25.33 -11.53 5.25
C PRO A 104 -24.15 -10.99 6.05
N ALA A 105 -24.09 -9.67 6.24
CA ALA A 105 -23.07 -9.03 7.07
C ALA A 105 -23.10 -9.59 8.50
N THR A 106 -21.96 -10.06 8.96
CA THR A 106 -21.76 -10.43 10.37
C THR A 106 -21.72 -9.19 11.26
N THR A 107 -21.73 -9.36 12.58
CA THR A 107 -21.51 -8.24 13.53
C THR A 107 -20.23 -7.49 13.23
N GLU A 108 -19.12 -8.20 12.89
CA GLU A 108 -17.84 -7.57 12.54
C GLU A 108 -17.96 -6.76 11.24
N ASP A 109 -18.56 -7.34 10.19
CA ASP A 109 -18.78 -6.64 8.91
C ASP A 109 -19.62 -5.37 9.13
N ALA A 110 -20.70 -5.49 9.90
CA ALA A 110 -21.61 -4.40 10.18
C ALA A 110 -20.92 -3.22 10.89
N VAL A 111 -20.11 -3.53 11.90
CA VAL A 111 -19.33 -2.50 12.64
C VAL A 111 -18.31 -1.83 11.73
N ARG A 112 -17.53 -2.60 10.96
CA ARG A 112 -16.46 -2.07 10.12
C ARG A 112 -16.95 -1.28 8.91
N LEU A 113 -18.07 -1.71 8.33
CA LEU A 113 -18.65 -1.10 7.13
C LEU A 113 -19.77 -0.09 7.45
N HIS A 114 -20.08 0.12 8.73
CA HIS A 114 -21.19 0.98 9.20
C HIS A 114 -22.54 0.57 8.60
N LEU A 115 -22.81 -0.74 8.58
CA LEU A 115 -24.03 -1.34 8.05
C LEU A 115 -24.86 -1.95 9.17
N ARG A 116 -26.05 -2.42 8.84
CA ARG A 116 -26.86 -3.29 9.72
C ARG A 116 -26.39 -4.74 9.55
N GLU A 117 -26.41 -5.49 10.64
CA GLU A 117 -26.24 -6.96 10.55
C GLU A 117 -27.24 -7.56 9.57
N GLY A 118 -26.80 -8.57 8.83
CA GLY A 118 -27.64 -9.23 7.83
C GLY A 118 -27.75 -8.48 6.50
N THR A 119 -27.24 -7.24 6.37
CA THR A 119 -27.15 -6.56 5.06
C THR A 119 -26.34 -7.43 4.09
N PRO A 120 -26.81 -7.68 2.84
CA PRO A 120 -26.02 -8.42 1.88
C PRO A 120 -24.74 -7.68 1.53
N VAL A 121 -23.58 -8.32 1.75
CA VAL A 121 -22.23 -7.79 1.41
C VAL A 121 -21.48 -8.79 0.56
N LEU A 122 -20.59 -8.31 -0.29
CA LEU A 122 -19.81 -9.15 -1.20
C LEU A 122 -18.50 -9.58 -0.53
N HIS A 123 -18.34 -10.87 -0.28
CA HIS A 123 -17.09 -11.46 0.18
C HIS A 123 -16.27 -11.93 -1.01
N VAL A 124 -15.03 -11.49 -1.10
CA VAL A 124 -14.09 -11.87 -2.16
C VAL A 124 -12.82 -12.43 -1.54
N LEU A 125 -12.46 -13.64 -1.95
CA LEU A 125 -11.20 -14.28 -1.62
C LEU A 125 -10.32 -14.29 -2.87
N ARG A 126 -9.13 -13.66 -2.78
CA ARG A 126 -8.17 -13.58 -3.89
C ARG A 126 -6.80 -14.05 -3.46
N VAL A 127 -6.13 -14.75 -4.36
CA VAL A 127 -4.67 -14.99 -4.26
C VAL A 127 -3.96 -13.96 -5.11
N ARG A 128 -2.98 -13.31 -4.52
CA ARG A 128 -2.09 -12.35 -5.20
C ARG A 128 -0.68 -12.91 -5.25
N GLY A 129 -0.04 -12.71 -6.37
CA GLY A 129 1.31 -13.18 -6.63
C GLY A 129 2.27 -12.08 -7.08
N LEU A 130 3.55 -12.35 -6.93
CA LEU A 130 4.65 -11.59 -7.49
C LEU A 130 5.46 -12.53 -8.41
N ASP A 131 5.60 -12.16 -9.69
CA ASP A 131 6.32 -12.95 -10.70
C ASP A 131 5.84 -14.42 -10.76
N GLY A 132 4.54 -14.63 -10.63
CA GLY A 132 3.89 -15.95 -10.65
C GLY A 132 3.82 -16.68 -9.31
N GLU A 133 4.58 -16.26 -8.28
CA GLU A 133 4.58 -16.89 -6.97
C GLU A 133 3.51 -16.30 -6.04
N PRO A 134 2.65 -17.13 -5.40
CA PRO A 134 1.67 -16.66 -4.44
C PRO A 134 2.33 -16.03 -3.21
N VAL A 135 1.96 -14.80 -2.86
CA VAL A 135 2.54 -14.08 -1.71
C VAL A 135 1.51 -13.51 -0.75
N LEU A 136 0.26 -13.35 -1.21
CA LEU A 136 -0.79 -12.70 -0.44
C LEU A 136 -2.13 -13.39 -0.68
N LEU A 137 -2.86 -13.61 0.40
CA LEU A 137 -4.25 -14.02 0.39
C LEU A 137 -5.11 -12.86 0.91
N GLU A 138 -5.83 -12.20 0.01
CA GLU A 138 -6.77 -11.13 0.32
C GLU A 138 -8.15 -11.71 0.66
N ARG A 139 -8.69 -11.37 1.82
CA ARG A 139 -10.08 -11.62 2.22
C ARG A 139 -10.77 -10.28 2.38
N THR A 140 -11.49 -9.86 1.39
CA THR A 140 -12.12 -8.53 1.36
C THR A 140 -13.63 -8.66 1.43
N VAL A 141 -14.24 -7.83 2.24
CA VAL A 141 -15.70 -7.64 2.32
C VAL A 141 -16.00 -6.24 1.80
N TYR A 142 -16.73 -6.15 0.73
CA TYR A 142 -17.16 -4.87 0.13
C TYR A 142 -18.51 -4.47 0.68
N ALA A 143 -18.67 -3.17 0.98
CA ALA A 143 -19.94 -2.63 1.42
C ALA A 143 -21.03 -2.84 0.33
N ASP A 144 -22.28 -2.93 0.76
CA ASP A 144 -23.46 -3.19 -0.07
C ASP A 144 -23.55 -2.26 -1.30
N TRP A 145 -23.28 -0.98 -1.09
CA TRP A 145 -23.40 0.05 -2.11
C TRP A 145 -22.36 -0.06 -3.25
N ILE A 146 -21.20 -0.67 -3.02
CA ILE A 146 -20.14 -0.84 -4.02
C ILE A 146 -20.06 -2.27 -4.56
N SER A 147 -20.62 -3.23 -3.84
CA SER A 147 -20.61 -4.65 -4.20
C SER A 147 -21.01 -4.93 -5.66
N PRO A 148 -22.08 -4.31 -6.21
CA PRO A 148 -22.47 -4.55 -7.61
C PRO A 148 -21.40 -4.14 -8.62
N ALA A 149 -20.67 -3.06 -8.37
CA ALA A 149 -19.57 -2.63 -9.26
C ALA A 149 -18.37 -3.57 -9.16
N VAL A 150 -18.06 -4.08 -7.95
CA VAL A 150 -16.98 -5.05 -7.76
C VAL A 150 -17.29 -6.39 -8.41
N GLU A 151 -18.54 -6.84 -8.34
CA GLU A 151 -18.98 -8.12 -8.91
C GLU A 151 -18.74 -8.22 -10.42
N THR A 152 -18.77 -7.10 -11.14
CA THR A 152 -18.55 -7.06 -12.59
C THR A 152 -17.08 -7.03 -13.01
N ILE A 153 -16.15 -6.93 -12.06
CA ILE A 153 -14.72 -6.88 -12.35
C ILE A 153 -14.21 -8.29 -12.68
N GLU A 154 -13.40 -8.39 -13.73
CA GLU A 154 -12.81 -9.67 -14.15
C GLU A 154 -12.02 -10.33 -13.02
N PRO A 155 -12.12 -11.67 -12.87
CA PRO A 155 -11.52 -12.39 -11.75
C PRO A 155 -9.98 -12.27 -11.65
N ASP A 156 -9.30 -12.02 -12.75
CA ASP A 156 -7.85 -11.87 -12.88
C ASP A 156 -7.39 -10.40 -12.88
N CYS A 157 -8.31 -9.45 -12.69
CA CYS A 157 -7.99 -8.02 -12.67
C CYS A 157 -6.83 -7.73 -11.71
N PRO A 158 -5.75 -7.08 -12.15
CA PRO A 158 -4.57 -6.83 -11.31
C PRO A 158 -4.84 -5.87 -10.15
N SER A 159 -5.85 -5.00 -10.24
CA SER A 159 -6.18 -4.03 -9.20
C SER A 159 -7.65 -3.62 -9.23
N VAL A 160 -8.43 -4.14 -8.28
CA VAL A 160 -9.82 -3.73 -8.08
C VAL A 160 -9.93 -2.23 -7.79
N THR A 161 -9.06 -1.70 -6.94
CA THR A 161 -9.04 -0.27 -6.59
C THR A 161 -8.83 0.62 -7.82
N GLN A 162 -7.89 0.27 -8.70
CA GLN A 162 -7.66 1.03 -9.94
C GLN A 162 -8.84 0.90 -10.89
N ARG A 163 -9.40 -0.30 -11.03
CA ARG A 163 -10.55 -0.54 -11.89
C ARG A 163 -11.78 0.27 -11.44
N LEU A 164 -12.06 0.28 -10.13
CA LEU A 164 -13.13 1.11 -9.59
C LEU A 164 -12.90 2.61 -9.78
N LEU A 165 -11.64 3.07 -9.66
CA LEU A 165 -11.30 4.46 -9.96
C LEU A 165 -11.57 4.77 -11.44
N ASP A 166 -11.16 3.91 -12.36
CA ASP A 166 -11.29 4.12 -13.80
C ASP A 166 -12.78 4.09 -14.24
N ASP A 167 -13.56 3.15 -13.69
CA ASP A 167 -14.96 2.95 -14.10
C ASP A 167 -15.93 3.90 -13.42
N THR A 168 -15.70 4.25 -12.17
CA THR A 168 -16.68 4.99 -11.33
C THR A 168 -16.16 6.30 -10.78
N GLY A 169 -14.86 6.60 -10.93
CA GLY A 169 -14.20 7.74 -10.30
C GLY A 169 -14.02 7.58 -8.78
N LEU A 170 -14.27 6.39 -8.23
CA LEU A 170 -14.16 6.14 -6.79
C LEU A 170 -12.71 6.20 -6.33
N VAL A 171 -12.42 7.09 -5.39
CA VAL A 171 -11.11 7.21 -4.75
C VAL A 171 -11.15 6.57 -3.37
N PHE A 172 -10.30 5.58 -3.13
CA PHE A 172 -10.01 5.05 -1.80
C PHE A 172 -9.09 6.05 -1.11
N ALA A 173 -9.65 6.85 -0.20
CA ALA A 173 -8.97 8.05 0.29
C ALA A 173 -8.24 7.84 1.63
N TYR A 174 -8.82 7.06 2.54
CA TYR A 174 -8.27 6.80 3.86
C TYR A 174 -8.27 5.31 4.15
N GLY A 175 -7.28 4.84 4.89
CA GLY A 175 -7.18 3.46 5.34
C GLY A 175 -6.62 3.37 6.75
N GLU A 176 -7.32 2.69 7.65
CA GLU A 176 -6.76 2.23 8.92
C GLU A 176 -6.19 0.83 8.74
N HIS A 177 -4.93 0.62 9.14
CA HIS A 177 -4.26 -0.67 9.05
C HIS A 177 -3.87 -1.17 10.44
N VAL A 178 -4.21 -2.40 10.76
CA VAL A 178 -3.74 -3.10 11.95
C VAL A 178 -2.92 -4.30 11.49
N ILE A 179 -1.65 -4.35 11.92
CA ILE A 179 -0.70 -5.38 11.52
C ILE A 179 -0.38 -6.25 12.72
N ASP A 180 -0.55 -7.54 12.57
CA ASP A 180 -0.16 -8.55 13.55
C ASP A 180 0.35 -9.83 12.85
N ALA A 181 0.64 -10.88 13.62
CA ALA A 181 1.11 -12.17 13.10
C ALA A 181 0.08 -13.25 13.42
N VAL A 182 -0.11 -14.15 12.46
CA VAL A 182 -0.99 -15.32 12.62
C VAL A 182 -0.30 -16.58 12.10
N ALA A 183 -0.72 -17.73 12.59
CA ALA A 183 -0.30 -19.01 12.03
C ALA A 183 -1.16 -19.33 10.77
N ALA A 184 -0.52 -19.88 9.74
CA ALA A 184 -1.21 -20.33 8.54
C ALA A 184 -2.21 -21.45 8.87
N GLY A 185 -3.47 -21.25 8.52
CA GLY A 185 -4.52 -22.28 8.57
C GLY A 185 -4.44 -23.21 7.35
N ALA A 186 -5.39 -24.14 7.28
CA ALA A 186 -5.46 -25.10 6.16
C ALA A 186 -5.62 -24.39 4.81
N ARG A 187 -6.50 -23.40 4.74
CA ARG A 187 -6.79 -22.64 3.51
C ARG A 187 -5.62 -21.75 3.12
N ASP A 188 -4.92 -21.15 4.10
CA ASP A 188 -3.70 -20.35 3.83
C ASP A 188 -2.60 -21.25 3.28
N SER A 189 -2.39 -22.41 3.90
CA SER A 189 -1.40 -23.40 3.47
C SER A 189 -1.63 -23.85 2.03
N GLU A 190 -2.86 -24.19 1.69
CA GLU A 190 -3.26 -24.63 0.34
C GLU A 190 -3.00 -23.53 -0.71
N LEU A 191 -3.48 -22.30 -0.44
CA LEU A 191 -3.49 -21.24 -1.43
C LEU A 191 -2.17 -20.47 -1.57
N LEU A 192 -1.38 -20.39 -0.49
CA LEU A 192 -0.06 -19.73 -0.49
C LEU A 192 1.12 -20.69 -0.68
N GLY A 193 0.89 -22.00 -0.71
CA GLY A 193 1.95 -22.99 -0.84
C GLY A 193 2.89 -23.05 0.38
N VAL A 194 2.42 -22.68 1.57
CA VAL A 194 3.20 -22.72 2.81
C VAL A 194 2.79 -23.89 3.70
N ARG A 195 3.62 -24.26 4.68
CA ARG A 195 3.20 -25.28 5.67
C ARG A 195 2.11 -24.75 6.58
N ARG A 196 1.22 -25.61 7.06
CA ARG A 196 0.32 -25.25 8.16
C ARG A 196 1.13 -24.78 9.35
N THR A 197 0.64 -23.78 10.05
CA THR A 197 1.31 -23.08 11.16
C THR A 197 2.50 -22.22 10.78
N SER A 198 2.89 -22.10 9.50
CA SER A 198 3.87 -21.09 9.07
C SER A 198 3.42 -19.69 9.53
N PRO A 199 4.35 -18.84 9.98
CA PRO A 199 4.00 -17.48 10.37
C PRO A 199 3.60 -16.66 9.12
N LEU A 200 2.47 -15.97 9.21
CA LEU A 200 2.01 -15.01 8.22
C LEU A 200 1.88 -13.63 8.87
N LEU A 201 2.20 -12.59 8.13
CA LEU A 201 1.86 -11.22 8.52
C LEU A 201 0.39 -10.99 8.13
N ARG A 202 -0.44 -10.66 9.12
CA ARG A 202 -1.83 -10.28 8.89
C ARG A 202 -1.97 -8.77 8.90
N VAL A 203 -2.62 -8.23 7.87
CA VAL A 203 -3.00 -6.82 7.79
C VAL A 203 -4.52 -6.76 7.71
N ARG A 204 -5.15 -6.22 8.76
CA ARG A 204 -6.57 -5.89 8.73
C ARG A 204 -6.70 -4.43 8.35
N ARG A 205 -7.54 -4.15 7.36
CA ARG A 205 -7.69 -2.81 6.80
C ARG A 205 -9.16 -2.45 6.66
N VAL A 206 -9.51 -1.22 7.01
CA VAL A 206 -10.79 -0.59 6.62
C VAL A 206 -10.44 0.59 5.73
N THR A 207 -11.08 0.68 4.57
CA THR A 207 -10.85 1.76 3.60
C THR A 207 -12.12 2.57 3.41
N THR A 208 -11.98 3.89 3.33
CA THR A 208 -13.11 4.82 3.17
C THR A 208 -12.92 5.79 2.01
N THR A 209 -14.02 6.35 1.53
CA THR A 209 -14.03 7.48 0.60
C THR A 209 -13.52 8.76 1.28
N ARG A 210 -13.40 9.84 0.51
CA ARG A 210 -13.03 11.17 1.05
C ARG A 210 -14.04 11.70 2.07
N GLU A 211 -15.30 11.30 1.95
CA GLU A 211 -16.40 11.67 2.85
C GLU A 211 -16.47 10.74 4.07
N GLY A 212 -15.55 9.79 4.20
CA GLY A 212 -15.51 8.85 5.31
C GLY A 212 -16.48 7.67 5.20
N ARG A 213 -17.12 7.45 4.03
CA ARG A 213 -18.00 6.29 3.83
C ARG A 213 -17.16 5.03 3.65
N PRO A 214 -17.37 3.96 4.43
CA PRO A 214 -16.67 2.71 4.24
C PRO A 214 -16.91 2.11 2.86
N VAL A 215 -15.83 1.63 2.23
CA VAL A 215 -15.85 0.96 0.92
C VAL A 215 -15.67 -0.53 1.10
N GLU A 216 -14.65 -0.91 1.87
CA GLU A 216 -14.26 -2.29 2.12
C GLU A 216 -13.59 -2.44 3.49
N TRP A 217 -13.59 -3.66 3.99
CA TRP A 217 -12.63 -4.08 5.00
C TRP A 217 -11.99 -5.42 4.58
N SER A 218 -10.75 -5.67 5.01
CA SER A 218 -10.04 -6.88 4.64
C SER A 218 -9.23 -7.50 5.80
N ASP A 219 -9.04 -8.82 5.73
CA ASP A 219 -8.08 -9.62 6.50
C ASP A 219 -7.09 -10.20 5.48
N ASP A 220 -6.00 -9.50 5.26
CA ASP A 220 -4.97 -9.82 4.27
C ASP A 220 -3.84 -10.59 4.94
N ARG A 221 -3.41 -11.72 4.34
CA ARG A 221 -2.37 -12.58 4.91
C ARG A 221 -1.21 -12.72 3.94
N TYR A 222 -0.09 -12.16 4.34
CA TYR A 222 1.15 -12.15 3.55
C TYR A 222 2.10 -13.25 4.02
N ARG A 223 2.77 -13.88 3.09
CA ARG A 223 3.93 -14.71 3.39
C ARG A 223 5.03 -13.84 4.01
N SER A 224 5.46 -14.17 5.23
CA SER A 224 6.47 -13.41 5.98
C SER A 224 7.89 -13.54 5.40
N ASP A 225 8.13 -14.55 4.56
CA ASP A 225 9.37 -14.74 3.82
C ASP A 225 9.42 -13.95 2.49
N ALA A 226 8.29 -13.45 2.02
CA ALA A 226 8.16 -12.74 0.74
C ALA A 226 7.94 -11.23 0.90
N VAL A 227 7.30 -10.79 1.99
CA VAL A 227 6.89 -9.40 2.20
C VAL A 227 7.23 -8.96 3.62
N SER A 228 7.76 -7.75 3.75
CA SER A 228 7.96 -7.04 5.02
C SER A 228 7.38 -5.64 4.94
N PHE A 229 6.97 -5.09 6.09
CA PHE A 229 6.46 -3.73 6.20
C PHE A 229 7.47 -2.87 6.95
N SER A 230 7.85 -1.74 6.36
CA SER A 230 8.76 -0.78 6.98
C SER A 230 8.01 0.50 7.36
N VAL A 231 8.16 0.93 8.60
CA VAL A 231 7.59 2.18 9.12
C VAL A 231 8.72 3.11 9.53
N HIS A 232 8.74 4.31 8.97
CA HIS A 232 9.74 5.33 9.32
C HIS A 232 9.11 6.35 10.27
N ASN A 233 9.66 6.41 11.48
CA ASN A 233 9.23 7.35 12.51
C ASN A 233 10.23 8.48 12.68
N SER A 234 9.74 9.69 12.95
CA SER A 234 10.55 10.82 13.40
C SER A 234 9.99 11.36 14.72
N ILE A 235 10.81 12.14 15.45
CA ILE A 235 10.38 12.77 16.73
C ILE A 235 9.12 13.65 16.54
N GLY A 236 8.89 14.18 15.35
CA GLY A 236 7.75 15.05 15.02
C GLY A 236 6.58 14.39 14.29
N ASN A 237 6.73 13.13 13.89
CA ASN A 237 5.66 12.41 13.16
C ASN A 237 5.68 10.92 13.52
N ASN A 238 4.74 10.51 14.35
CA ASN A 238 4.61 9.11 14.78
C ASN A 238 3.36 8.50 14.12
N ALA A 239 3.56 7.81 13.00
CA ALA A 239 2.49 7.14 12.27
C ALA A 239 2.09 5.78 12.87
N LEU A 240 2.85 5.28 13.87
CA LEU A 240 2.64 3.97 14.47
C LEU A 240 2.11 4.09 15.90
N ALA A 241 0.93 3.56 16.16
CA ALA A 241 0.41 3.34 17.52
C ALA A 241 0.62 1.89 17.95
N ARG A 242 1.04 1.68 19.21
CA ARG A 242 1.04 0.35 19.84
C ARG A 242 -0.28 0.16 20.58
N LYS A 243 -0.97 -0.95 20.27
CA LYS A 243 -2.16 -1.38 21.01
C LYS A 243 -1.87 -2.73 21.66
N THR A 244 -2.38 -2.98 22.85
CA THR A 244 -2.39 -4.32 23.45
C THR A 244 -3.37 -5.19 22.66
N ALA A 245 -3.05 -6.47 22.49
CA ALA A 245 -4.02 -7.43 21.99
C ALA A 245 -5.07 -7.65 23.09
N ASP A 246 -6.34 -7.50 22.76
CA ASP A 246 -7.47 -7.89 23.61
C ASP A 246 -7.71 -9.39 23.55
#